data_fa88f54feefe00cb26828317b7071325
#
_entry.id   fa88f54feefe00cb26828317b7071325
#
_cell.length_a   1.000
_cell.length_b   1.000
_cell.length_c   1.000
_cell.angle_alpha   90.00
_cell.angle_beta   90.00
_cell.angle_gamma   90.00
#
_symmetry.space_group_name_H-M   'P 1'
#
loop_
_entity.id
_entity.type
_entity.pdbx_description
1 polymer ?
#
loop_
_entity_poly.entity_id
_entity_poly.type
_entity_poly.pdbx_seq_one_letter_code
_entity_poly.pdbx_strand_id
1 'polypeptide(L)'
;MLTNFSKIAVLAVLSSAVALTTGCATKRATSEVVVAPLGIPSGQAGYTGAVIVDNSNAIITGAENLQAVVYFAFDSSEITAQAASILNQHASLLNSNPGASVVIAGYTDERGSREYNFALGERRAQAARDYLATQGVAVNNIRVISYGEER
;
A
#
# COMPACT_ATOMS: atom_id res chain seq x y z
N MET A 1 38.12 -3.14 -56.69
CA MET A 1 39.18 -2.22 -56.26
C MET A 1 38.90 -1.93 -54.77
N LEU A 2 39.52 -2.67 -53.85
CA LEU A 2 40.77 -2.30 -53.17
C LEU A 2 40.65 -0.92 -52.55
N THR A 3 40.80 -0.67 -51.26
CA THR A 3 41.77 -1.09 -50.23
C THR A 3 41.27 -0.56 -48.87
N ASN A 4 41.23 -1.30 -47.80
CA ASN A 4 42.29 -1.55 -46.81
C ASN A 4 42.63 -0.43 -45.82
N PHE A 5 42.64 -0.88 -44.53
CA PHE A 5 43.47 -0.46 -43.38
C PHE A 5 43.00 0.84 -42.65
N SER A 6 42.90 0.87 -41.38
CA SER A 6 43.89 0.44 -40.38
C SER A 6 43.28 0.37 -38.97
N LYS A 7 43.73 -0.61 -38.24
CA LYS A 7 43.66 -0.79 -36.81
C LYS A 7 44.35 0.37 -36.10
N ILE A 8 43.73 0.96 -35.08
CA ILE A 8 44.47 1.47 -33.93
C ILE A 8 43.70 1.12 -32.67
N ALA A 9 44.26 0.18 -31.95
CA ALA A 9 43.96 -0.10 -30.58
C ALA A 9 44.64 0.98 -29.73
N VAL A 10 43.87 1.66 -28.89
CA VAL A 10 44.45 2.40 -27.77
C VAL A 10 43.80 1.92 -26.49
N LEU A 11 44.56 1.09 -25.81
CA LEU A 11 44.42 0.83 -24.39
C LEU A 11 44.61 2.18 -23.65
N ALA A 12 43.65 2.59 -22.85
CA ALA A 12 43.89 3.50 -21.76
C ALA A 12 43.22 2.94 -20.51
N VAL A 13 44.08 2.53 -19.65
CA VAL A 13 43.93 1.95 -18.32
C VAL A 13 43.55 3.09 -17.33
N LEU A 14 42.75 2.70 -16.35
CA LEU A 14 42.65 3.28 -15.01
C LEU A 14 41.92 4.61 -14.81
N SER A 15 40.78 4.51 -14.16
CA SER A 15 40.73 5.04 -12.78
C SER A 15 39.49 4.52 -12.05
N SER A 16 39.69 3.64 -11.11
CA SER A 16 38.76 3.23 -10.08
C SER A 16 38.52 4.42 -9.15
N ALA A 17 37.34 5.02 -9.24
CA ALA A 17 36.79 5.84 -8.17
C ALA A 17 35.57 5.10 -7.62
N VAL A 18 35.81 4.21 -6.67
CA VAL A 18 34.79 3.68 -5.77
C VAL A 18 34.41 4.83 -4.84
N ALA A 19 33.42 5.60 -5.22
CA ALA A 19 32.71 6.48 -4.31
C ALA A 19 31.77 5.61 -3.47
N LEU A 20 32.26 5.18 -2.31
CA LEU A 20 31.43 4.70 -1.21
C LEU A 20 30.59 5.88 -0.70
N THR A 21 29.48 6.17 -1.38
CA THR A 21 28.41 6.95 -0.79
C THR A 21 27.67 6.01 0.15
N THR A 22 28.08 6.00 1.40
CA THR A 22 27.25 5.57 2.53
C THR A 22 26.07 6.54 2.59
N GLY A 23 25.08 6.33 1.71
CA GLY A 23 23.77 6.93 1.84
C GLY A 23 23.11 6.31 3.06
N CYS A 24 23.03 7.06 4.16
CA CYS A 24 22.06 6.79 5.20
C CYS A 24 20.70 6.79 4.52
N ALA A 25 20.18 5.59 4.23
CA ALA A 25 18.79 5.40 3.87
C ALA A 25 17.99 5.75 5.12
N THR A 26 17.62 7.02 5.24
CA THR A 26 16.55 7.41 6.15
C THR A 26 15.31 6.65 5.69
N LYS A 27 15.00 5.55 6.38
CA LYS A 27 13.68 4.93 6.29
C LYS A 27 12.67 6.04 6.51
N ARG A 28 12.02 6.49 5.44
CA ARG A 28 10.82 7.30 5.59
C ARG A 28 9.84 6.42 6.33
N ALA A 29 9.53 6.79 7.57
CA ALA A 29 8.43 6.18 8.30
C ALA A 29 7.15 6.54 7.54
N THR A 30 6.67 5.59 6.76
CA THR A 30 5.42 5.68 6.03
C THR A 30 4.37 4.98 6.86
N SER A 31 3.39 5.75 7.30
CA SER A 31 2.22 5.21 7.95
C SER A 31 1.22 4.74 6.90
N GLU A 32 0.68 3.57 7.10
CA GLU A 32 -0.14 2.87 6.11
C GLU A 32 -1.55 2.59 6.63
N VAL A 33 -2.51 2.53 5.71
CA VAL A 33 -3.83 1.93 5.94
C VAL A 33 -3.90 0.70 5.06
N VAL A 34 -4.17 -0.44 5.67
CA VAL A 34 -4.34 -1.70 4.97
C VAL A 34 -5.83 -1.95 4.76
N VAL A 35 -6.21 -2.10 3.51
CA VAL A 35 -7.55 -2.56 3.13
C VAL A 35 -7.47 -4.08 3.01
N ALA A 36 -7.89 -4.79 4.06
CA ALA A 36 -7.78 -6.24 4.12
C ALA A 36 -9.14 -6.89 4.38
N PRO A 37 -9.37 -8.10 3.87
CA PRO A 37 -10.61 -8.83 4.08
C PRO A 37 -10.70 -9.44 5.48
N LEU A 38 -11.92 -9.63 5.94
CA LEU A 38 -12.23 -10.45 7.11
C LEU A 38 -11.88 -11.92 6.81
N GLY A 39 -10.91 -12.49 7.53
CA GLY A 39 -10.69 -13.94 7.51
C GLY A 39 -9.36 -14.42 6.95
N ILE A 40 -8.27 -13.65 6.97
CA ILE A 40 -6.94 -14.21 6.71
C ILE A 40 -6.57 -15.10 7.90
N PRO A 41 -6.37 -16.43 7.71
CA PRO A 41 -5.80 -17.26 8.76
C PRO A 41 -4.39 -16.71 9.06
N SER A 42 -4.15 -16.42 10.34
CA SER A 42 -2.84 -16.02 10.86
C SER A 42 -1.82 -17.10 10.46
N GLY A 43 -0.99 -16.82 9.46
CA GLY A 43 0.07 -17.75 9.04
C GLY A 43 0.57 -17.66 7.62
N GLN A 44 -0.03 -16.90 6.73
CA GLN A 44 0.50 -16.75 5.38
C GLN A 44 1.25 -15.42 5.20
N ALA A 45 2.51 -15.43 5.59
CA ALA A 45 3.48 -14.43 5.18
C ALA A 45 3.66 -14.52 3.65
N GLY A 46 3.17 -13.53 2.91
CA GLY A 46 3.40 -13.46 1.46
C GLY A 46 2.31 -12.79 0.62
N TYR A 47 1.17 -12.45 1.18
CA TYR A 47 0.14 -11.73 0.41
C TYR A 47 0.42 -10.23 0.40
N THR A 48 0.81 -9.73 -0.77
CA THR A 48 0.96 -8.29 -1.05
C THR A 48 -0.31 -7.70 -1.69
N GLY A 49 -1.33 -8.50 -1.93
CA GLY A 49 -2.60 -8.11 -2.55
C GLY A 49 -3.78 -8.07 -1.55
N ALA A 50 -4.80 -7.30 -1.88
CA ALA A 50 -6.05 -7.32 -1.14
C ALA A 50 -6.79 -8.63 -1.40
N VAL A 51 -7.24 -9.29 -0.34
CA VAL A 51 -8.13 -10.46 -0.43
C VAL A 51 -9.51 -10.00 0.03
N ILE A 52 -10.48 -9.94 -0.86
CA ILE A 52 -11.87 -9.62 -0.54
C ILE A 52 -12.67 -10.92 -0.59
N VAL A 53 -13.42 -11.19 0.46
CA VAL A 53 -14.26 -12.39 0.57
C VAL A 53 -15.74 -12.01 0.59
N ASP A 54 -16.57 -12.89 0.05
CA ASP A 54 -18.02 -12.77 0.17
C ASP A 54 -18.54 -13.35 1.51
N ASN A 55 -19.84 -13.29 1.73
CA ASN A 55 -20.48 -13.82 2.93
C ASN A 55 -20.32 -15.34 3.12
N SER A 56 -19.87 -16.07 2.10
CA SER A 56 -19.55 -17.51 2.16
C SER A 56 -18.07 -17.79 2.40
N ASN A 57 -17.26 -16.75 2.67
CA ASN A 57 -15.80 -16.80 2.77
C ASN A 57 -15.09 -17.21 1.45
N ALA A 58 -15.76 -17.10 0.31
CA ALA A 58 -15.13 -17.30 -0.97
C ALA A 58 -14.28 -16.07 -1.35
N ILE A 59 -13.07 -16.30 -1.84
CA ILE A 59 -12.18 -15.23 -2.33
C ILE A 59 -12.76 -14.66 -3.63
N ILE A 60 -12.94 -13.34 -3.68
CA ILE A 60 -13.43 -12.67 -4.86
C ILE A 60 -12.29 -12.53 -5.87
N THR A 61 -12.50 -13.08 -7.05
CA THR A 61 -11.53 -13.01 -8.15
C THR A 61 -11.23 -11.56 -8.53
N GLY A 62 -9.96 -11.23 -8.68
CA GLY A 62 -9.47 -9.89 -9.02
C GLY A 62 -8.97 -9.08 -7.81
N ALA A 63 -9.28 -9.50 -6.58
CA ALA A 63 -8.78 -8.85 -5.38
C ALA A 63 -7.27 -9.04 -5.20
N GLU A 64 -6.74 -10.16 -5.67
CA GLU A 64 -5.32 -10.52 -5.61
C GLU A 64 -4.40 -9.56 -6.38
N ASN A 65 -4.94 -8.83 -7.36
CA ASN A 65 -4.20 -7.87 -8.16
C ASN A 65 -4.28 -6.44 -7.63
N LEU A 66 -5.08 -6.20 -6.58
CA LEU A 66 -5.24 -4.88 -6.00
C LEU A 66 -4.14 -4.58 -4.98
N GLN A 67 -3.66 -3.35 -5.02
CA GLN A 67 -2.76 -2.86 -3.97
C GLN A 67 -3.54 -2.72 -2.66
N ALA A 68 -3.14 -3.47 -1.62
CA ALA A 68 -3.84 -3.51 -0.34
C ALA A 68 -3.52 -2.32 0.57
N VAL A 69 -2.44 -1.58 0.29
CA VAL A 69 -1.91 -0.54 1.17
C VAL A 69 -2.01 0.83 0.51
N VAL A 70 -2.56 1.77 1.25
CA VAL A 70 -2.55 3.20 0.93
C VAL A 70 -1.74 3.97 1.96
N TYR A 71 -1.01 4.99 1.51
CA TYR A 71 -0.11 5.78 2.34
C TYR A 71 -0.66 7.19 2.55
N PHE A 72 -0.45 7.69 3.76
CA PHE A 72 -0.80 9.04 4.16
C PHE A 72 0.44 9.88 4.38
N ALA A 73 0.30 11.20 4.23
CA ALA A 73 1.32 12.13 4.63
C ALA A 73 1.55 12.09 6.15
N PHE A 74 2.70 12.57 6.59
CA PHE A 74 3.01 12.66 8.01
C PHE A 74 1.92 13.46 8.73
N ASP A 75 1.44 12.92 9.85
CA ASP A 75 0.42 13.53 10.71
C ASP A 75 -0.88 13.94 9.98
N SER A 76 -1.22 13.24 8.90
CA SER A 76 -2.40 13.52 8.07
C SER A 76 -3.28 12.27 7.91
N SER A 77 -4.58 12.51 7.75
CA SER A 77 -5.59 11.54 7.32
C SER A 77 -6.23 11.92 5.99
N GLU A 78 -5.63 12.86 5.24
CA GLU A 78 -6.12 13.29 3.94
C GLU A 78 -5.85 12.24 2.86
N ILE A 79 -6.87 11.94 2.04
CA ILE A 79 -6.76 11.01 0.93
C ILE A 79 -6.01 11.67 -0.22
N THR A 80 -4.79 11.20 -0.48
CA THR A 80 -3.98 11.67 -1.62
C THR A 80 -4.54 11.16 -2.94
N ALA A 81 -4.15 11.78 -4.07
CA ALA A 81 -4.55 11.30 -5.40
C ALA A 81 -4.13 9.85 -5.67
N GLN A 82 -2.96 9.44 -5.14
CA GLN A 82 -2.50 8.05 -5.25
C GLN A 82 -3.39 7.11 -4.41
N ALA A 83 -3.69 7.48 -3.18
CA ALA A 83 -4.60 6.71 -2.31
C ALA A 83 -6.00 6.59 -2.95
N ALA A 84 -6.52 7.69 -3.51
CA ALA A 84 -7.80 7.72 -4.21
C ALA A 84 -7.82 6.75 -5.41
N SER A 85 -6.74 6.69 -6.20
CA SER A 85 -6.64 5.76 -7.34
C SER A 85 -6.72 4.30 -6.89
N ILE A 86 -6.06 3.96 -5.78
CA ILE A 86 -6.09 2.59 -5.21
C ILE A 86 -7.49 2.29 -4.68
N LEU A 87 -8.07 3.20 -3.89
CA LEU A 87 -9.41 3.03 -3.31
C LEU A 87 -10.50 2.91 -4.37
N ASN A 88 -10.37 3.61 -5.51
CA ASN A 88 -11.31 3.47 -6.63
C ASN A 88 -11.33 2.06 -7.23
N GLN A 89 -10.18 1.40 -7.29
CA GLN A 89 -10.11 0.00 -7.75
C GLN A 89 -10.83 -0.93 -6.78
N HIS A 90 -10.64 -0.73 -5.47
CA HIS A 90 -11.39 -1.46 -4.43
C HIS A 90 -12.89 -1.18 -4.51
N ALA A 91 -13.28 0.09 -4.68
CA ALA A 91 -14.69 0.45 -4.80
C ALA A 91 -15.35 -0.23 -6.00
N SER A 92 -14.67 -0.26 -7.16
CA SER A 92 -15.16 -0.94 -8.36
C SER A 92 -15.42 -2.43 -8.10
N LEU A 93 -14.47 -3.11 -7.43
CA LEU A 93 -14.61 -4.53 -7.12
C LEU A 93 -15.73 -4.79 -6.10
N LEU A 94 -15.81 -3.98 -5.04
CA LEU A 94 -16.84 -4.10 -4.00
C LEU A 94 -18.24 -3.83 -4.56
N ASN A 95 -18.40 -2.82 -5.42
CA ASN A 95 -19.69 -2.52 -6.06
C ASN A 95 -20.14 -3.63 -7.04
N SER A 96 -19.18 -4.33 -7.65
CA SER A 96 -19.48 -5.49 -8.51
C SER A 96 -19.83 -6.74 -7.69
N ASN A 97 -19.57 -6.74 -6.38
CA ASN A 97 -19.79 -7.85 -5.47
C ASN A 97 -20.53 -7.38 -4.19
N PRO A 98 -21.85 -7.12 -4.23
CA PRO A 98 -22.58 -6.50 -3.12
C PRO A 98 -22.57 -7.29 -1.80
N GLY A 99 -22.29 -8.60 -1.86
CA GLY A 99 -22.12 -9.45 -0.66
C GLY A 99 -20.73 -9.41 -0.06
N ALA A 100 -19.78 -8.71 -0.70
CA ALA A 100 -18.43 -8.60 -0.21
C ALA A 100 -18.32 -7.66 0.97
N SER A 101 -17.41 -7.98 1.90
CA SER A 101 -17.06 -7.15 3.04
C SER A 101 -15.56 -6.89 3.07
N VAL A 102 -15.17 -5.73 3.58
CA VAL A 102 -13.77 -5.31 3.69
C VAL A 102 -13.48 -4.79 5.09
N VAL A 103 -12.26 -5.07 5.58
CA VAL A 103 -11.71 -4.46 6.79
C VAL A 103 -10.65 -3.46 6.39
N ILE A 104 -10.74 -2.27 6.94
CA ILE A 104 -9.75 -1.21 6.79
C ILE A 104 -9.00 -1.08 8.11
N ALA A 105 -7.72 -1.42 8.09
CA ALA A 105 -6.85 -1.35 9.24
C ALA A 105 -5.96 -0.10 9.17
N GLY A 106 -6.04 0.77 10.16
CA GLY A 106 -5.26 2.00 10.25
C GLY A 106 -4.00 1.80 11.08
N TYR A 107 -2.87 2.18 10.50
CA TYR A 107 -1.55 2.13 11.13
C TYR A 107 -0.88 3.50 11.14
N THR A 108 0.05 3.68 12.07
CA THR A 108 0.92 4.84 12.18
C THR A 108 2.37 4.42 12.35
N ASP A 109 3.27 5.39 12.32
CA ASP A 109 4.64 5.18 12.78
C ASP A 109 4.73 5.26 14.31
N GLU A 110 5.92 4.96 14.85
CA GLU A 110 6.18 4.90 16.29
C GLU A 110 6.35 6.30 16.96
N ARG A 111 6.21 7.39 16.20
CA ARG A 111 6.37 8.75 16.73
C ARG A 111 5.08 9.25 17.34
N GLY A 112 5.17 9.72 18.59
CA GLY A 112 4.03 10.22 19.34
C GLY A 112 3.65 9.33 20.53
N SER A 113 2.53 9.64 21.18
CA SER A 113 1.99 8.74 22.19
C SER A 113 1.13 7.65 21.55
N ARG A 114 1.03 6.51 22.24
CA ARG A 114 0.21 5.38 21.81
C ARG A 114 -1.25 5.79 21.56
N GLU A 115 -1.81 6.58 22.46
CA GLU A 115 -3.19 7.09 22.37
C GLU A 115 -3.37 7.98 21.14
N TYR A 116 -2.40 8.86 20.89
CA TYR A 116 -2.38 9.71 19.70
C TYR A 116 -2.32 8.88 18.42
N ASN A 117 -1.41 7.91 18.37
CA ASN A 117 -1.22 7.03 17.21
C ASN A 117 -2.44 6.15 16.95
N PHE A 118 -3.08 5.65 18.01
CA PHE A 118 -4.33 4.92 17.89
C PHE A 118 -5.42 5.78 17.25
N ALA A 119 -5.60 7.02 17.76
CA ALA A 119 -6.59 7.96 17.22
C ALA A 119 -6.26 8.39 15.78
N LEU A 120 -4.99 8.57 15.43
CA LEU A 120 -4.56 8.91 14.06
C LEU A 120 -4.84 7.74 13.10
N GLY A 121 -4.51 6.50 13.50
CA GLY A 121 -4.82 5.30 12.73
C GLY A 121 -6.32 5.16 12.50
N GLU A 122 -7.13 5.42 13.50
CA GLU A 122 -8.59 5.41 13.36
C GLU A 122 -9.09 6.47 12.37
N ARG A 123 -8.62 7.71 12.48
CA ARG A 123 -9.00 8.79 11.53
C ARG A 123 -8.63 8.44 10.09
N ARG A 124 -7.47 7.82 9.84
CA ARG A 124 -7.04 7.38 8.52
C ARG A 124 -7.93 6.29 7.95
N ALA A 125 -8.23 5.29 8.76
CA ALA A 125 -9.11 4.20 8.35
C ALA A 125 -10.54 4.69 8.11
N GLN A 126 -11.04 5.63 8.91
CA GLN A 126 -12.33 6.30 8.68
C GLN A 126 -12.34 7.11 7.39
N ALA A 127 -11.28 7.87 7.10
CA ALA A 127 -11.16 8.62 5.85
C ALA A 127 -11.21 7.71 4.61
N ALA A 128 -10.55 6.56 4.66
CA ALA A 128 -10.62 5.57 3.58
C ALA A 128 -12.02 4.95 3.45
N ARG A 129 -12.70 4.62 4.58
CA ARG A 129 -14.08 4.16 4.58
C ARG A 129 -15.03 5.20 3.96
N ASP A 130 -14.92 6.43 4.41
CA ASP A 130 -15.80 7.51 3.94
C ASP A 130 -15.58 7.77 2.45
N TYR A 131 -14.34 7.69 1.98
CA TYR A 131 -14.04 7.74 0.56
C TYR A 131 -14.72 6.61 -0.23
N LEU A 132 -14.60 5.35 0.22
CA LEU A 132 -15.28 4.20 -0.41
C LEU A 132 -16.79 4.38 -0.42
N ALA A 133 -17.37 4.92 0.66
CA ALA A 133 -18.79 5.22 0.73
C ALA A 133 -19.22 6.27 -0.32
N THR A 134 -18.41 7.30 -0.56
CA THR A 134 -18.69 8.29 -1.63
C THR A 134 -18.61 7.66 -3.03
N GLN A 135 -17.89 6.56 -3.18
CA GLN A 135 -17.82 5.77 -4.42
C GLN A 135 -18.95 4.73 -4.52
N GLY A 136 -19.93 4.74 -3.61
CA GLY A 136 -21.11 3.89 -3.66
C GLY A 136 -20.99 2.56 -2.91
N VAL A 137 -19.88 2.30 -2.22
CA VAL A 137 -19.74 1.07 -1.42
C VAL A 137 -20.62 1.16 -0.17
N ALA A 138 -21.40 0.09 0.09
CA ALA A 138 -22.27 0.03 1.26
C ALA A 138 -21.46 0.08 2.55
N VAL A 139 -21.74 1.07 3.40
CA VAL A 139 -21.01 1.28 4.67
C VAL A 139 -21.08 0.06 5.60
N ASN A 140 -22.19 -0.68 5.57
CA ASN A 140 -22.35 -1.90 6.36
C ASN A 140 -21.37 -3.03 5.96
N ASN A 141 -20.80 -2.96 4.78
CA ASN A 141 -19.81 -3.90 4.28
C ASN A 141 -18.37 -3.48 4.62
N ILE A 142 -18.21 -2.34 5.29
CA ILE A 142 -16.87 -1.80 5.62
C ILE A 142 -16.70 -1.77 7.14
N ARG A 143 -15.71 -2.50 7.63
CA ARG A 143 -15.27 -2.45 9.03
C ARG A 143 -13.98 -1.65 9.15
N VAL A 144 -13.88 -0.84 10.17
CA VAL A 144 -12.68 -0.04 10.50
C VAL A 144 -12.05 -0.57 11.79
N ILE A 145 -10.73 -0.71 11.81
CA ILE A 145 -9.94 -1.07 12.98
C ILE A 145 -8.69 -0.19 12.99
N SER A 146 -8.33 0.35 14.17
CA SER A 146 -7.03 1.00 14.36
C SER A 146 -6.08 0.09 15.13
N TYR A 147 -4.84 0.02 14.69
CA TYR A 147 -3.73 -0.61 15.39
C TYR A 147 -2.72 0.43 15.89
N GLY A 148 -2.89 1.70 15.50
CA GLY A 148 -1.92 2.74 15.85
C GLY A 148 -0.53 2.38 15.37
N GLU A 149 0.45 2.39 16.28
CA GLU A 149 1.85 2.02 16.03
C GLU A 149 2.13 0.51 16.18
N GLU A 150 1.14 -0.28 16.59
CA GLU A 150 1.29 -1.72 16.83
C GLU A 150 1.25 -2.49 15.51
N ARG A 151 2.25 -3.35 15.30
CA ARG A 151 2.39 -4.25 14.13
C ARG A 151 2.44 -5.70 14.56
#